data_70f4c91879416c3bb5701e6a5fd2143b
#
_entry.id   70f4c91879416c3bb5701e6a5fd2143b
#
_cell.length_a   1.000
_cell.length_b   1.000
_cell.length_c   1.000
_cell.angle_alpha   90.00
_cell.angle_beta   90.00
_cell.angle_gamma   90.00
#
_symmetry.space_group_name_H-M   'P 1'
#
loop_
_entity.id
_entity.type
_entity.pdbx_description
1 polymer ?
#
loop_
_entity_poly.entity_id
_entity_poly.type
_entity_poly.pdbx_seq_one_letter_code
_entity_poly.pdbx_strand_id
1 'polypeptide(L)'
;METKQKTTLIQGSVAKGMLLFALPIFISNLFQQLYNAADSLIVGNFLGGEALAAVGSSGSLIFLLTGFVNGVSLGAGVVVARYFGAKDWDRMRRTIHTTVALGIAAGVALTVVGVILTPQILRWMGTPDSVLANSIAYFRMYFFGSIAVVMYNVGASILQSVGDSKSPMRYLIAASIINVILDLILVGWLRMGVGAAAFATIASQTVSAILAFAKLTRSKEEWAVHWNDVKFDAPSLKAVVVQGLPSGIQNSVISIANVIVQSNINSFGAQAMAGCGAYSKVEGFAFLPVTCFSMALATFVSQNVGAGQPDRVRKGMKFGTLCSVLMAEIVGAGIYTLSPWLIGAFSREPDVIAFGVQQAHTAALFYCLLAFSHCCAGILRGLGRPVVPMMVMLMIWCALRITYITITLHFIRAISVVFWAYPLTWSISSVLFAWYILHCPIPQPGGGAPAVKA
;
A
#
# COMPACT_ATOMS: atom_id res chain seq x y z
N MET A 1 13.84 -15.64 -30.10
CA MET A 1 12.40 -15.31 -29.96
C MET A 1 12.25 -14.40 -28.74
N GLU A 2 12.53 -13.20 -28.91
CA GLU A 2 11.88 -11.91 -29.15
C GLU A 2 10.88 -11.46 -28.08
N THR A 3 11.35 -10.71 -27.18
CA THR A 3 11.47 -9.22 -27.04
C THR A 3 10.31 -8.43 -27.65
N LYS A 4 9.08 -8.92 -27.51
CA LYS A 4 7.88 -8.12 -27.80
C LYS A 4 7.08 -7.72 -26.57
N GLN A 5 7.76 -7.48 -25.45
CA GLN A 5 7.13 -6.92 -24.25
C GLN A 5 7.41 -5.42 -24.12
N LYS A 6 7.48 -4.76 -25.25
CA LYS A 6 7.95 -3.39 -25.36
C LYS A 6 6.80 -2.41 -25.25
N THR A 7 6.81 -1.63 -24.18
CA THR A 7 6.26 -0.27 -24.14
C THR A 7 4.73 -0.13 -24.29
N THR A 8 3.96 -1.08 -23.77
CA THR A 8 2.48 -1.00 -23.80
C THR A 8 1.90 0.24 -23.11
N LEU A 9 2.62 0.85 -22.16
CA LEU A 9 2.16 2.06 -21.47
C LEU A 9 2.44 3.33 -22.29
N ILE A 10 3.50 3.37 -23.10
CA ILE A 10 3.88 4.54 -23.92
C ILE A 10 3.28 4.45 -25.34
N GLN A 11 3.00 3.23 -25.83
CA GLN A 11 2.53 2.99 -27.21
C GLN A 11 1.23 2.18 -27.22
N GLY A 12 0.52 2.17 -28.33
CA GLY A 12 -0.70 1.40 -28.54
C GLY A 12 -1.92 1.96 -27.79
N SER A 13 -2.93 1.13 -27.56
CA SER A 13 -4.18 1.52 -26.89
C SER A 13 -3.94 1.81 -25.39
N VAL A 14 -4.35 2.99 -24.96
CA VAL A 14 -4.28 3.42 -23.54
C VAL A 14 -5.05 2.46 -22.64
N ALA A 15 -6.29 2.12 -23.04
CA ALA A 15 -7.16 1.24 -22.26
C ALA A 15 -6.55 -0.16 -22.09
N LYS A 16 -6.14 -0.79 -23.20
CA LYS A 16 -5.54 -2.12 -23.16
C LYS A 16 -4.24 -2.13 -22.37
N GLY A 17 -3.37 -1.13 -22.57
CA GLY A 17 -2.10 -1.02 -21.85
C GLY A 17 -2.30 -0.88 -20.34
N MET A 18 -3.22 0.00 -19.91
CA MET A 18 -3.51 0.24 -18.51
C MET A 18 -4.15 -0.97 -17.83
N LEU A 19 -5.13 -1.63 -18.47
CA LEU A 19 -5.76 -2.82 -17.92
C LEU A 19 -4.78 -4.00 -17.80
N LEU A 20 -3.96 -4.25 -18.83
CA LEU A 20 -2.93 -5.29 -18.79
C LEU A 20 -1.84 -5.03 -17.77
N PHE A 21 -1.62 -3.77 -17.40
CA PHE A 21 -0.67 -3.39 -16.35
C PHE A 21 -1.30 -3.43 -14.95
N ALA A 22 -2.54 -2.95 -14.80
CA ALA A 22 -3.25 -2.91 -13.52
C ALA A 22 -3.69 -4.31 -13.03
N LEU A 23 -4.11 -5.20 -13.93
CA LEU A 23 -4.60 -6.54 -13.58
C LEU A 23 -3.57 -7.39 -12.81
N PRO A 24 -2.28 -7.47 -13.20
CA PRO A 24 -1.29 -8.18 -12.39
C PRO A 24 -1.08 -7.54 -11.00
N ILE A 25 -1.16 -6.21 -10.88
CA ILE A 25 -1.07 -5.53 -9.59
C ILE A 25 -2.27 -5.89 -8.70
N PHE A 26 -3.47 -5.91 -9.28
CA PHE A 26 -4.68 -6.33 -8.58
C PHE A 26 -4.55 -7.78 -8.06
N ILE A 27 -4.12 -8.70 -8.92
CA ILE A 27 -3.92 -10.11 -8.55
C ILE A 27 -2.85 -10.22 -7.44
N SER A 28 -1.75 -9.47 -7.52
CA SER A 28 -0.72 -9.43 -6.47
C SER A 28 -1.32 -9.03 -5.12
N ASN A 29 -2.06 -7.93 -5.09
CA ASN A 29 -2.66 -7.43 -3.87
C ASN A 29 -3.73 -8.39 -3.32
N LEU A 30 -4.50 -9.05 -4.20
CA LEU A 30 -5.46 -10.08 -3.80
C LEU A 30 -4.77 -11.26 -3.13
N PHE A 31 -3.71 -11.81 -3.73
CA PHE A 31 -2.94 -12.90 -3.11
C PHE A 31 -2.31 -12.47 -1.79
N GLN A 32 -1.85 -11.21 -1.68
CA GLN A 32 -1.34 -10.67 -0.43
C GLN A 32 -2.41 -10.65 0.66
N GLN A 33 -3.64 -10.24 0.35
CA GLN A 33 -4.74 -10.27 1.32
C GLN A 33 -5.12 -11.70 1.71
N LEU A 34 -5.13 -12.62 0.75
CA LEU A 34 -5.45 -14.01 1.01
C LEU A 34 -4.43 -14.69 1.92
N TYR A 35 -3.11 -14.49 1.70
CA TYR A 35 -2.13 -15.10 2.58
C TYR A 35 -2.13 -14.45 3.98
N ASN A 36 -2.34 -13.15 4.10
CA ASN A 36 -2.49 -12.49 5.42
C ASN A 36 -3.69 -13.04 6.21
N ALA A 37 -4.78 -13.34 5.51
CA ALA A 37 -5.94 -14.00 6.13
C ALA A 37 -5.62 -15.45 6.53
N ALA A 38 -4.94 -16.21 5.67
CA ALA A 38 -4.53 -17.59 5.95
C ALA A 38 -3.56 -17.66 7.15
N ASP A 39 -2.55 -16.79 7.22
CA ASP A 39 -1.63 -16.68 8.35
C ASP A 39 -2.38 -16.44 9.66
N SER A 40 -3.31 -15.48 9.69
CA SER A 40 -4.14 -15.21 10.87
C SER A 40 -5.01 -16.41 11.27
N LEU A 41 -5.57 -17.14 10.29
CA LEU A 41 -6.37 -18.34 10.55
C LEU A 41 -5.51 -19.49 11.10
N ILE A 42 -4.32 -19.69 10.56
CA ILE A 42 -3.39 -20.74 11.01
C ILE A 42 -2.93 -20.45 12.44
N VAL A 43 -2.47 -19.21 12.69
CA VAL A 43 -2.04 -18.80 14.04
C VAL A 43 -3.19 -18.95 15.04
N GLY A 44 -4.38 -18.45 14.71
CA GLY A 44 -5.53 -18.51 15.61
C GLY A 44 -5.99 -19.95 15.93
N ASN A 45 -6.03 -20.83 14.93
CA ASN A 45 -6.50 -22.21 15.11
C ASN A 45 -5.47 -23.11 15.80
N PHE A 46 -4.18 -22.93 15.57
CA PHE A 46 -3.14 -23.84 16.08
C PHE A 46 -2.45 -23.33 17.35
N LEU A 47 -2.33 -22.00 17.53
CA LEU A 47 -1.65 -21.40 18.69
C LEU A 47 -2.61 -20.71 19.68
N GLY A 48 -3.88 -20.51 19.28
CA GLY A 48 -4.92 -19.96 20.14
C GLY A 48 -5.02 -18.43 20.14
N GLY A 49 -5.98 -17.92 20.95
CA GLY A 49 -6.37 -16.51 20.96
C GLY A 49 -5.29 -15.54 21.39
N GLU A 50 -4.43 -15.91 22.35
CA GLU A 50 -3.32 -15.03 22.80
C GLU A 50 -2.29 -14.83 21.70
N ALA A 51 -1.97 -15.88 20.95
CA ALA A 51 -1.06 -15.79 19.80
C ALA A 51 -1.65 -14.91 18.68
N LEU A 52 -2.95 -15.07 18.40
CA LEU A 52 -3.66 -14.24 17.43
C LEU A 52 -3.70 -12.78 17.88
N ALA A 53 -3.91 -12.51 19.17
CA ALA A 53 -3.87 -11.17 19.74
C ALA A 53 -2.47 -10.55 19.63
N ALA A 54 -1.41 -11.33 19.82
CA ALA A 54 -0.03 -10.88 19.65
C ALA A 54 0.26 -10.48 18.19
N VAL A 55 -0.18 -11.27 17.20
CA VAL A 55 -0.07 -10.94 15.78
C VAL A 55 -0.91 -9.70 15.44
N GLY A 56 -2.15 -9.63 15.95
CA GLY A 56 -3.06 -8.53 15.68
C GLY A 56 -2.60 -7.19 16.24
N SER A 57 -2.10 -7.18 17.49
CA SER A 57 -1.54 -5.95 18.11
C SER A 57 -0.32 -5.43 17.36
N SER A 58 0.44 -6.35 16.78
CA SER A 58 1.62 -6.08 15.96
C SER A 58 1.27 -5.49 14.59
N GLY A 59 0.09 -5.81 14.05
CA GLY A 59 -0.31 -5.47 12.68
C GLY A 59 -0.29 -3.97 12.39
N SER A 60 -0.71 -3.13 13.31
CA SER A 60 -0.76 -1.67 13.12
C SER A 60 0.63 -1.07 12.92
N LEU A 61 1.64 -1.53 13.67
CA LEU A 61 3.01 -1.04 13.54
C LEU A 61 3.69 -1.58 12.28
N ILE A 62 3.46 -2.85 11.95
CA ILE A 62 3.91 -3.43 10.68
C ILE A 62 3.32 -2.64 9.51
N PHE A 63 2.03 -2.33 9.55
CA PHE A 63 1.36 -1.56 8.51
C PHE A 63 1.93 -0.13 8.38
N LEU A 64 2.23 0.52 9.50
CA LEU A 64 2.87 1.85 9.51
C LEU A 64 4.23 1.81 8.83
N LEU A 65 5.06 0.83 9.15
CA LEU A 65 6.41 0.69 8.60
C LEU A 65 6.40 0.24 7.14
N THR A 66 5.60 -0.77 6.81
CA THR A 66 5.45 -1.22 5.42
C THR A 66 4.80 -0.16 4.54
N GLY A 67 3.84 0.59 5.07
CA GLY A 67 3.23 1.72 4.39
C GLY A 67 4.25 2.82 4.05
N PHE A 68 5.17 3.12 4.99
CA PHE A 68 6.26 4.06 4.74
C PHE A 68 7.19 3.55 3.62
N VAL A 69 7.67 2.30 3.74
CA VAL A 69 8.54 1.67 2.75
C VAL A 69 7.88 1.60 1.37
N ASN A 70 6.61 1.21 1.31
CA ASN A 70 5.83 1.18 0.08
C ASN A 70 5.71 2.57 -0.55
N GLY A 71 5.46 3.61 0.25
CA GLY A 71 5.37 4.98 -0.22
C GLY A 71 6.69 5.47 -0.82
N VAL A 72 7.81 5.23 -0.15
CA VAL A 72 9.14 5.59 -0.64
C VAL A 72 9.49 4.81 -1.91
N SER A 73 9.24 3.50 -1.93
CA SER A 73 9.50 2.65 -3.10
C SER A 73 8.66 3.06 -4.31
N LEU A 74 7.37 3.39 -4.10
CA LEU A 74 6.51 3.91 -5.15
C LEU A 74 7.04 5.22 -5.72
N GLY A 75 7.50 6.12 -4.87
CA GLY A 75 8.10 7.39 -5.30
C GLY A 75 9.38 7.19 -6.12
N ALA A 76 10.25 6.28 -5.70
CA ALA A 76 11.42 5.90 -6.49
C ALA A 76 11.03 5.33 -7.86
N GLY A 77 10.01 4.46 -7.90
CA GLY A 77 9.46 3.91 -9.15
C GLY A 77 8.93 4.99 -10.08
N VAL A 78 8.30 6.05 -9.56
CA VAL A 78 7.83 7.19 -10.36
C VAL A 78 9.02 7.91 -11.03
N VAL A 79 10.14 8.11 -10.33
CA VAL A 79 11.35 8.74 -10.91
C VAL A 79 11.93 7.85 -12.01
N VAL A 80 12.10 6.56 -11.75
CA VAL A 80 12.60 5.58 -12.74
C VAL A 80 11.67 5.54 -13.96
N ALA A 81 10.34 5.47 -13.75
CA ALA A 81 9.35 5.47 -14.82
C ALA A 81 9.44 6.71 -15.72
N ARG A 82 9.73 7.87 -15.14
CA ARG A 82 9.91 9.12 -15.89
C ARG A 82 11.12 9.06 -16.80
N TYR A 83 12.27 8.62 -16.29
CA TYR A 83 13.50 8.49 -17.08
C TYR A 83 13.36 7.39 -18.13
N PHE A 84 12.69 6.29 -17.80
CA PHE A 84 12.35 5.23 -18.77
C PHE A 84 11.51 5.78 -19.92
N GLY A 85 10.47 6.58 -19.64
CA GLY A 85 9.65 7.24 -20.64
C GLY A 85 10.43 8.23 -21.51
N ALA A 86 11.33 8.98 -20.91
CA ALA A 86 12.22 9.93 -21.60
C ALA A 86 13.33 9.25 -22.39
N LYS A 87 13.53 7.94 -22.24
CA LYS A 87 14.68 7.17 -22.76
C LYS A 87 16.03 7.72 -22.28
N ASP A 88 16.05 8.35 -21.10
CA ASP A 88 17.27 8.83 -20.45
C ASP A 88 17.87 7.67 -19.62
N TRP A 89 18.57 6.79 -20.31
CA TRP A 89 19.09 5.55 -19.75
C TRP A 89 20.13 5.79 -18.66
N ASP A 90 20.95 6.83 -18.80
CA ASP A 90 22.01 7.14 -17.84
C ASP A 90 21.44 7.59 -16.50
N ARG A 91 20.47 8.52 -16.50
CA ARG A 91 19.80 8.94 -15.27
C ARG A 91 18.96 7.81 -14.69
N MET A 92 18.30 7.03 -15.54
CA MET A 92 17.53 5.85 -15.09
C MET A 92 18.42 4.85 -14.36
N ARG A 93 19.58 4.46 -14.92
CA ARG A 93 20.52 3.53 -14.29
C ARG A 93 21.01 4.05 -12.94
N ARG A 94 21.48 5.31 -12.87
CA ARG A 94 21.91 5.93 -11.60
C ARG A 94 20.80 5.93 -10.57
N THR A 95 19.57 6.25 -10.97
CA THR A 95 18.41 6.23 -10.07
C THR A 95 18.10 4.83 -9.58
N ILE A 96 18.12 3.82 -10.44
CA ILE A 96 17.91 2.41 -10.06
C ILE A 96 18.96 1.98 -9.03
N HIS A 97 20.25 2.17 -9.31
CA HIS A 97 21.32 1.76 -8.40
C HIS A 97 21.28 2.54 -7.07
N THR A 98 20.96 3.83 -7.10
CA THR A 98 20.75 4.64 -5.88
C THR A 98 19.54 4.15 -5.09
N THR A 99 18.44 3.75 -5.76
CA THR A 99 17.26 3.20 -5.10
C THR A 99 17.56 1.87 -4.42
N VAL A 100 18.37 1.02 -5.07
CA VAL A 100 18.84 -0.25 -4.46
C VAL A 100 19.73 0.04 -3.25
N ALA A 101 20.69 0.96 -3.36
CA ALA A 101 21.55 1.36 -2.24
C ALA A 101 20.73 1.91 -1.06
N LEU A 102 19.74 2.77 -1.33
CA LEU A 102 18.82 3.29 -0.33
C LEU A 102 17.99 2.19 0.31
N GLY A 103 17.51 1.22 -0.49
CA GLY A 103 16.77 0.06 -0.01
C GLY A 103 17.59 -0.80 0.95
N ILE A 104 18.85 -1.06 0.62
CA ILE A 104 19.78 -1.80 1.50
C ILE A 104 19.99 -1.02 2.80
N ALA A 105 20.35 0.26 2.71
CA ALA A 105 20.59 1.10 3.89
C ALA A 105 19.35 1.20 4.79
N ALA A 106 18.17 1.45 4.22
CA ALA A 106 16.90 1.51 4.94
C ALA A 106 16.53 0.15 5.55
N GLY A 107 16.70 -0.94 4.80
CA GLY A 107 16.43 -2.29 5.27
C GLY A 107 17.32 -2.68 6.45
N VAL A 108 18.62 -2.39 6.38
CA VAL A 108 19.56 -2.62 7.48
C VAL A 108 19.20 -1.75 8.70
N ALA A 109 18.93 -0.46 8.48
CA ALA A 109 18.53 0.43 9.55
C ALA A 109 17.25 -0.03 10.26
N LEU A 110 16.21 -0.44 9.49
CA LEU A 110 14.97 -0.98 10.05
C LEU A 110 15.21 -2.29 10.80
N THR A 111 16.08 -3.17 10.29
CA THR A 111 16.44 -4.42 10.99
C THR A 111 17.08 -4.10 12.32
N VAL A 112 18.12 -3.27 12.36
CA VAL A 112 18.88 -2.97 13.58
C VAL A 112 17.98 -2.24 14.60
N VAL A 113 17.36 -1.14 14.17
CA VAL A 113 16.51 -0.31 15.03
C VAL A 113 15.29 -1.10 15.50
N GLY A 114 14.63 -1.84 14.59
CA GLY A 114 13.45 -2.61 14.91
C GLY A 114 13.72 -3.74 15.89
N VAL A 115 14.75 -4.54 15.70
CA VAL A 115 15.12 -5.64 16.61
C VAL A 115 15.47 -5.13 18.01
N ILE A 116 16.22 -4.02 18.10
CA ILE A 116 16.66 -3.44 19.38
C ILE A 116 15.47 -2.79 20.10
N LEU A 117 14.69 -1.97 19.40
CA LEU A 117 13.62 -1.17 20.02
C LEU A 117 12.29 -1.90 20.19
N THR A 118 12.12 -3.09 19.61
CA THR A 118 10.87 -3.88 19.70
C THR A 118 10.29 -3.94 21.11
N PRO A 119 11.03 -4.33 22.17
CA PRO A 119 10.45 -4.44 23.52
C PRO A 119 9.96 -3.09 24.07
N GLN A 120 10.70 -2.03 23.75
CA GLN A 120 10.37 -0.68 24.22
C GLN A 120 9.14 -0.14 23.50
N ILE A 121 9.06 -0.32 22.19
CA ILE A 121 7.92 0.12 21.37
C ILE A 121 6.64 -0.56 21.84
N LEU A 122 6.67 -1.88 22.06
CA LEU A 122 5.50 -2.64 22.51
C LEU A 122 5.03 -2.20 23.92
N ARG A 123 5.96 -1.88 24.82
CA ARG A 123 5.60 -1.30 26.14
C ARG A 123 4.98 0.09 26.00
N TRP A 124 5.52 0.95 25.15
CA TRP A 124 4.93 2.28 24.88
C TRP A 124 3.53 2.19 24.25
N MET A 125 3.28 1.12 23.49
CA MET A 125 1.94 0.85 22.94
C MET A 125 0.95 0.31 23.99
N GLY A 126 1.38 0.06 25.21
CA GLY A 126 0.52 -0.50 26.26
C GLY A 126 0.13 -1.96 26.02
N THR A 127 1.00 -2.75 25.35
CA THR A 127 0.75 -4.17 25.11
C THR A 127 0.62 -4.91 26.45
N PRO A 128 -0.50 -5.65 26.70
CA PRO A 128 -0.70 -6.39 27.94
C PRO A 128 0.41 -7.41 28.20
N ASP A 129 0.79 -7.58 29.48
CA ASP A 129 1.88 -8.49 29.87
C ASP A 129 1.61 -9.95 29.44
N SER A 130 0.34 -10.37 29.39
CA SER A 130 -0.06 -11.72 28.96
C SER A 130 0.34 -12.05 27.52
N VAL A 131 0.39 -11.07 26.64
CA VAL A 131 0.74 -11.25 25.22
C VAL A 131 2.08 -10.63 24.85
N LEU A 132 2.73 -9.88 25.76
CA LEU A 132 3.94 -9.13 25.47
C LEU A 132 5.10 -10.00 24.98
N ALA A 133 5.32 -11.15 25.62
CA ALA A 133 6.39 -12.09 25.24
C ALA A 133 6.21 -12.61 23.80
N ASN A 134 4.98 -13.02 23.44
CA ASN A 134 4.64 -13.47 22.11
C ASN A 134 4.77 -12.34 21.07
N SER A 135 4.32 -11.13 21.43
CA SER A 135 4.46 -9.96 20.57
C SER A 135 5.92 -9.60 20.32
N ILE A 136 6.78 -9.65 21.35
CA ILE A 136 8.23 -9.42 21.18
C ILE A 136 8.86 -10.48 20.26
N ALA A 137 8.50 -11.75 20.43
CA ALA A 137 9.04 -12.84 19.58
C ALA A 137 8.64 -12.64 18.11
N TYR A 138 7.38 -12.34 17.86
CA TYR A 138 6.85 -12.07 16.52
C TYR A 138 7.53 -10.85 15.86
N PHE A 139 7.56 -9.73 16.59
CA PHE A 139 8.09 -8.47 16.07
C PHE A 139 9.60 -8.51 15.80
N ARG A 140 10.38 -9.06 16.74
CA ARG A 140 11.83 -9.19 16.54
C ARG A 140 12.13 -10.02 15.30
N MET A 141 11.41 -11.14 15.12
CA MET A 141 11.57 -11.96 13.94
C MET A 141 11.17 -11.20 12.68
N TYR A 142 10.06 -10.49 12.69
CA TYR A 142 9.62 -9.68 11.55
C TYR A 142 10.65 -8.60 11.18
N PHE A 143 11.17 -7.86 12.18
CA PHE A 143 12.20 -6.85 11.93
C PHE A 143 13.54 -7.44 11.48
N PHE A 144 13.89 -8.60 11.96
CA PHE A 144 15.10 -9.30 11.52
C PHE A 144 15.11 -9.52 10.00
N GLY A 145 13.96 -9.78 9.41
CA GLY A 145 13.82 -9.93 7.97
C GLY A 145 13.31 -8.70 7.23
N SER A 146 13.21 -7.54 7.86
CA SER A 146 12.66 -6.34 7.20
C SER A 146 13.44 -5.93 5.96
N ILE A 147 14.73 -6.22 5.88
CA ILE A 147 15.55 -6.01 4.68
C ILE A 147 14.97 -6.75 3.46
N ALA A 148 14.46 -7.97 3.62
CA ALA A 148 13.85 -8.74 2.53
C ALA A 148 12.56 -8.07 2.03
N VAL A 149 11.73 -7.58 2.95
CA VAL A 149 10.49 -6.84 2.62
C VAL A 149 10.82 -5.55 1.86
N VAL A 150 11.80 -4.78 2.34
CA VAL A 150 12.25 -3.54 1.68
C VAL A 150 12.77 -3.84 0.29
N MET A 151 13.67 -4.84 0.16
CA MET A 151 14.28 -5.18 -1.12
C MET A 151 13.25 -5.72 -2.11
N TYR A 152 12.28 -6.53 -1.67
CA TYR A 152 11.19 -6.92 -2.56
C TYR A 152 10.41 -5.71 -3.09
N ASN A 153 10.04 -4.77 -2.21
CA ASN A 153 9.31 -3.56 -2.63
C ASN A 153 10.12 -2.70 -3.60
N VAL A 154 11.41 -2.54 -3.37
CA VAL A 154 12.33 -1.84 -4.28
C VAL A 154 12.38 -2.55 -5.63
N GLY A 155 12.63 -3.86 -5.64
CA GLY A 155 12.70 -4.66 -6.87
C GLY A 155 11.39 -4.65 -7.65
N ALA A 156 10.26 -4.82 -6.97
CA ALA A 156 8.93 -4.76 -7.57
C ALA A 156 8.63 -3.37 -8.17
N SER A 157 8.98 -2.30 -7.45
CA SER A 157 8.81 -0.92 -7.90
C SER A 157 9.64 -0.62 -9.16
N ILE A 158 10.90 -1.08 -9.23
CA ILE A 158 11.75 -0.94 -10.41
C ILE A 158 11.14 -1.70 -11.61
N LEU A 159 10.72 -2.96 -11.43
CA LEU A 159 10.09 -3.74 -12.50
C LEU A 159 8.80 -3.10 -13.00
N GLN A 160 7.93 -2.65 -12.08
CA GLN A 160 6.70 -1.95 -12.44
C GLN A 160 6.98 -0.62 -13.15
N SER A 161 8.01 0.11 -12.77
CA SER A 161 8.37 1.40 -13.38
C SER A 161 8.77 1.28 -14.85
N VAL A 162 9.29 0.14 -15.27
CA VAL A 162 9.62 -0.17 -16.67
C VAL A 162 8.48 -0.91 -17.40
N GLY A 163 7.32 -1.07 -16.75
CA GLY A 163 6.12 -1.66 -17.34
C GLY A 163 5.94 -3.16 -17.10
N ASP A 164 6.83 -3.82 -16.34
CA ASP A 164 6.70 -5.23 -15.99
C ASP A 164 5.97 -5.41 -14.65
N SER A 165 4.64 -5.43 -14.67
CA SER A 165 3.82 -5.77 -13.50
C SER A 165 3.61 -7.29 -13.32
N LYS A 166 3.88 -8.10 -14.35
CA LYS A 166 3.66 -9.55 -14.33
C LYS A 166 4.71 -10.29 -13.49
N SER A 167 5.97 -9.86 -13.57
CA SER A 167 7.04 -10.52 -12.81
C SER A 167 6.86 -10.37 -11.30
N PRO A 168 6.64 -9.17 -10.73
CA PRO A 168 6.33 -9.03 -9.30
C PRO A 168 5.10 -9.83 -8.86
N MET A 169 4.04 -9.89 -9.70
CA MET A 169 2.87 -10.71 -9.41
C MET A 169 3.24 -12.19 -9.24
N ARG A 170 4.00 -12.76 -10.18
CA ARG A 170 4.40 -14.17 -10.13
C ARG A 170 5.24 -14.48 -8.89
N TYR A 171 6.14 -13.56 -8.52
CA TYR A 171 7.02 -13.71 -7.36
C TYR A 171 6.22 -13.64 -6.06
N LEU A 172 5.24 -12.73 -5.97
CA LEU A 172 4.38 -12.64 -4.81
C LEU A 172 3.45 -13.85 -4.67
N ILE A 173 2.89 -14.36 -5.78
CA ILE A 173 2.10 -15.60 -5.76
C ILE A 173 2.94 -16.78 -5.25
N ALA A 174 4.16 -16.94 -5.77
CA ALA A 174 5.07 -18.00 -5.30
C ALA A 174 5.38 -17.84 -3.81
N ALA A 175 5.67 -16.62 -3.36
CA ALA A 175 5.91 -16.33 -1.95
C ALA A 175 4.68 -16.61 -1.08
N SER A 176 3.48 -16.25 -1.54
CA SER A 176 2.24 -16.50 -0.80
C SER A 176 2.00 -18.00 -0.59
N ILE A 177 2.27 -18.82 -1.61
CA ILE A 177 2.17 -20.29 -1.51
C ILE A 177 3.21 -20.83 -0.52
N ILE A 178 4.47 -20.37 -0.63
CA ILE A 178 5.55 -20.77 0.29
C ILE A 178 5.22 -20.37 1.72
N ASN A 179 4.70 -19.17 1.94
CA ASN A 179 4.28 -18.68 3.26
C ASN A 179 3.25 -19.63 3.89
N VAL A 180 2.14 -19.90 3.19
CA VAL A 180 1.09 -20.79 3.71
C VAL A 180 1.62 -22.20 4.00
N ILE A 181 2.49 -22.75 3.14
CA ILE A 181 3.11 -24.05 3.37
C ILE A 181 4.00 -24.03 4.63
N LEU A 182 4.84 -23.00 4.77
CA LEU A 182 5.71 -22.85 5.94
C LEU A 182 4.89 -22.65 7.22
N ASP A 183 3.82 -21.87 7.19
CA ASP A 183 2.92 -21.69 8.34
C ASP A 183 2.27 -23.01 8.75
N LEU A 184 1.75 -23.80 7.81
CA LEU A 184 1.19 -25.11 8.11
C LEU A 184 2.23 -26.08 8.69
N ILE A 185 3.46 -26.03 8.21
CA ILE A 185 4.54 -26.89 8.74
C ILE A 185 5.01 -26.39 10.11
N LEU A 186 5.39 -25.12 10.23
CA LEU A 186 6.06 -24.60 11.42
C LEU A 186 5.07 -24.34 12.56
N VAL A 187 3.91 -23.76 12.24
CA VAL A 187 2.90 -23.40 13.22
C VAL A 187 1.91 -24.53 13.40
N GLY A 188 1.40 -25.11 12.31
CA GLY A 188 0.38 -26.17 12.35
C GLY A 188 0.93 -27.51 12.85
N TRP A 189 2.00 -28.01 12.24
CA TRP A 189 2.52 -29.34 12.56
C TRP A 189 3.55 -29.30 13.69
N LEU A 190 4.61 -28.46 13.58
CA LEU A 190 5.68 -28.36 14.58
C LEU A 190 5.33 -27.54 15.81
N ARG A 191 4.26 -26.74 15.78
CA ARG A 191 3.78 -25.87 16.88
C ARG A 191 4.87 -24.98 17.47
N MET A 192 5.70 -24.37 16.62
CA MET A 192 6.88 -23.61 17.02
C MET A 192 6.58 -22.21 17.61
N GLY A 193 5.31 -21.88 17.85
CA GLY A 193 4.92 -20.59 18.42
C GLY A 193 4.86 -19.45 17.39
N VAL A 194 4.52 -18.23 17.90
CA VAL A 194 4.17 -17.07 17.06
C VAL A 194 5.36 -16.56 16.23
N GLY A 195 6.58 -16.69 16.75
CA GLY A 195 7.80 -16.28 16.03
C GLY A 195 8.02 -17.06 14.74
N ALA A 196 7.51 -18.30 14.65
CA ALA A 196 7.58 -19.11 13.44
C ALA A 196 6.69 -18.60 12.31
N ALA A 197 5.52 -18.03 12.62
CA ALA A 197 4.67 -17.37 11.64
C ALA A 197 5.37 -16.13 11.04
N ALA A 198 6.02 -15.32 11.88
CA ALA A 198 6.84 -14.21 11.38
C ALA A 198 8.00 -14.71 10.51
N PHE A 199 8.66 -15.81 10.90
CA PHE A 199 9.72 -16.42 10.11
C PHE A 199 9.21 -16.92 8.74
N ALA A 200 8.04 -17.57 8.69
CA ALA A 200 7.43 -18.01 7.43
C ALA A 200 7.17 -16.82 6.48
N THR A 201 6.64 -15.72 7.02
CA THR A 201 6.43 -14.48 6.27
C THR A 201 7.76 -13.93 5.71
N ILE A 202 8.81 -13.84 6.53
CA ILE A 202 10.10 -13.32 6.11
C ILE A 202 10.78 -14.23 5.10
N ALA A 203 10.76 -15.54 5.32
CA ALA A 203 11.35 -16.51 4.40
C ALA A 203 10.70 -16.43 3.02
N SER A 204 9.37 -16.33 2.96
CA SER A 204 8.62 -16.15 1.72
C SER A 204 8.93 -14.81 1.03
N GLN A 205 9.02 -13.72 1.78
CA GLN A 205 9.40 -12.40 1.26
C GLN A 205 10.86 -12.39 0.76
N THR A 206 11.75 -13.13 1.41
CA THR A 206 13.13 -13.30 0.96
C THR A 206 13.18 -13.99 -0.40
N VAL A 207 12.37 -15.03 -0.61
CA VAL A 207 12.26 -15.69 -1.92
C VAL A 207 11.77 -14.69 -2.99
N SER A 208 10.75 -13.89 -2.69
CA SER A 208 10.26 -12.86 -3.62
C SER A 208 11.35 -11.85 -3.97
N ALA A 209 12.12 -11.38 -2.97
CA ALA A 209 13.19 -10.42 -3.18
C ALA A 209 14.30 -11.03 -4.05
N ILE A 210 14.72 -12.28 -3.77
CA ILE A 210 15.72 -13.00 -4.57
C ILE A 210 15.24 -13.12 -6.03
N LEU A 211 13.98 -13.53 -6.26
CA LEU A 211 13.44 -13.68 -7.61
C LEU A 211 13.38 -12.34 -8.35
N ALA A 212 12.98 -11.27 -7.66
CA ALA A 212 12.93 -9.92 -8.24
C ALA A 212 14.33 -9.44 -8.65
N PHE A 213 15.31 -9.58 -7.75
CA PHE A 213 16.70 -9.20 -8.05
C PHE A 213 17.38 -10.13 -9.04
N ALA A 214 17.09 -11.43 -9.04
CA ALA A 214 17.58 -12.34 -10.07
C ALA A 214 17.09 -11.93 -11.47
N LYS A 215 15.86 -11.42 -11.57
CA LYS A 215 15.34 -10.87 -12.83
C LYS A 215 16.07 -9.58 -13.22
N LEU A 216 16.25 -8.66 -12.26
CA LEU A 216 16.93 -7.39 -12.49
C LEU A 216 18.39 -7.56 -12.88
N THR A 217 19.12 -8.46 -12.23
CA THR A 217 20.56 -8.68 -12.48
C THR A 217 20.85 -9.50 -13.74
N ARG A 218 19.95 -10.43 -14.11
CA ARG A 218 20.10 -11.26 -15.32
C ARG A 218 19.56 -10.60 -16.58
N SER A 219 18.94 -9.43 -16.44
CA SER A 219 18.41 -8.68 -17.60
C SER A 219 19.57 -8.16 -18.47
N LYS A 220 19.33 -8.12 -19.78
CA LYS A 220 20.21 -7.47 -20.76
C LYS A 220 19.71 -6.08 -21.15
N GLU A 221 18.63 -5.64 -20.54
CA GLU A 221 17.99 -4.34 -20.84
C GLU A 221 18.69 -3.22 -20.05
N GLU A 222 18.44 -1.99 -20.45
CA GLU A 222 19.05 -0.77 -19.88
C GLU A 222 18.72 -0.56 -18.38
N TRP A 223 17.71 -1.23 -17.87
CA TRP A 223 17.31 -1.20 -16.47
C TRP A 223 17.92 -2.32 -15.62
N ALA A 224 18.89 -3.06 -16.16
CA ALA A 224 19.59 -4.10 -15.40
C ALA A 224 20.32 -3.51 -14.17
N VAL A 225 20.32 -4.28 -13.09
CA VAL A 225 21.06 -3.94 -11.87
C VAL A 225 22.41 -4.64 -11.89
N HIS A 226 23.47 -3.85 -11.81
CA HIS A 226 24.84 -4.33 -11.65
C HIS A 226 25.32 -4.01 -10.23
N TRP A 227 25.64 -5.02 -9.44
CA TRP A 227 26.01 -4.84 -8.03
C TRP A 227 27.22 -3.92 -7.83
N ASN A 228 28.17 -3.93 -8.78
CA ASN A 228 29.35 -3.06 -8.73
C ASN A 228 29.02 -1.57 -8.89
N ASP A 229 27.87 -1.26 -9.46
CA ASP A 229 27.40 0.12 -9.70
C ASP A 229 26.44 0.61 -8.60
N VAL A 230 26.11 -0.24 -7.62
CA VAL A 230 25.24 0.13 -6.50
C VAL A 230 25.97 1.10 -5.59
N LYS A 231 25.60 2.39 -5.74
CA LYS A 231 26.16 3.51 -4.98
C LYS A 231 25.14 4.65 -4.89
N PHE A 232 25.37 5.56 -3.97
CA PHE A 232 24.58 6.77 -3.88
C PHE A 232 25.04 7.80 -4.91
N ASP A 233 24.12 8.25 -5.77
CA ASP A 233 24.25 9.41 -6.64
C ASP A 233 23.40 10.52 -6.06
N ALA A 234 24.03 11.63 -5.64
CA ALA A 234 23.33 12.68 -4.90
C ALA A 234 22.14 13.30 -5.65
N PRO A 235 22.20 13.57 -6.97
CA PRO A 235 21.04 14.03 -7.73
C PRO A 235 19.90 13.02 -7.76
N SER A 236 20.20 11.73 -7.97
CA SER A 236 19.21 10.65 -7.98
C SER A 236 18.60 10.44 -6.61
N LEU A 237 19.42 10.46 -5.55
CA LEU A 237 18.94 10.35 -4.17
C LEU A 237 17.97 11.50 -3.83
N LYS A 238 18.32 12.73 -4.18
CA LYS A 238 17.43 13.88 -3.98
C LYS A 238 16.11 13.69 -4.71
N ALA A 239 16.13 13.24 -5.96
CA ALA A 239 14.91 13.00 -6.74
C ALA A 239 14.03 11.91 -6.12
N VAL A 240 14.63 10.80 -5.68
CA VAL A 240 13.92 9.68 -5.01
C VAL A 240 13.33 10.13 -3.68
N VAL A 241 14.09 10.87 -2.86
CA VAL A 241 13.62 11.34 -1.55
C VAL A 241 12.49 12.36 -1.71
N VAL A 242 12.63 13.34 -2.59
CA VAL A 242 11.58 14.34 -2.84
C VAL A 242 10.29 13.72 -3.34
N GLN A 243 10.38 12.65 -4.13
CA GLN A 243 9.21 11.97 -4.68
C GLN A 243 8.64 10.90 -3.73
N GLY A 244 9.48 10.21 -2.97
CA GLY A 244 9.09 9.07 -2.15
C GLY A 244 8.75 9.43 -0.70
N LEU A 245 9.52 10.33 -0.08
CA LEU A 245 9.31 10.68 1.32
C LEU A 245 7.90 11.23 1.61
N PRO A 246 7.33 12.14 0.78
CA PRO A 246 5.96 12.58 0.99
C PRO A 246 4.94 11.44 0.96
N SER A 247 5.11 10.47 0.06
CA SER A 247 4.22 9.31 -0.04
C SER A 247 4.38 8.37 1.17
N GLY A 248 5.59 8.19 1.67
CA GLY A 248 5.86 7.42 2.89
C GLY A 248 5.22 8.08 4.12
N ILE A 249 5.44 9.37 4.32
CA ILE A 249 4.82 10.14 5.41
C ILE A 249 3.29 10.08 5.32
N GLN A 250 2.72 10.28 4.13
CA GLN A 250 1.28 10.20 3.90
C GLN A 250 0.71 8.86 4.40
N ASN A 251 1.29 7.73 4.01
CA ASN A 251 0.81 6.42 4.40
C ASN A 251 0.93 6.19 5.91
N SER A 252 2.06 6.60 6.52
CA SER A 252 2.28 6.47 7.96
C SER A 252 1.27 7.29 8.78
N VAL A 253 1.03 8.54 8.40
CA VAL A 253 0.11 9.41 9.15
C VAL A 253 -1.34 8.98 8.99
N ILE A 254 -1.74 8.49 7.80
CA ILE A 254 -3.06 7.88 7.60
C ILE A 254 -3.24 6.66 8.52
N SER A 255 -2.21 5.84 8.68
CA SER A 255 -2.24 4.68 9.58
C SER A 255 -2.45 5.11 11.03
N ILE A 256 -1.76 6.16 11.50
CA ILE A 256 -1.95 6.71 12.84
C ILE A 256 -3.37 7.28 13.01
N ALA A 257 -3.88 8.01 12.02
CA ALA A 257 -5.24 8.54 12.06
C ALA A 257 -6.29 7.41 12.16
N ASN A 258 -6.09 6.30 11.46
CA ASN A 258 -6.99 5.14 11.55
C ASN A 258 -6.96 4.49 12.94
N VAL A 259 -5.81 4.48 13.64
CA VAL A 259 -5.73 4.02 15.04
C VAL A 259 -6.56 4.91 15.95
N ILE A 260 -6.52 6.23 15.77
CA ILE A 260 -7.33 7.18 16.55
C ILE A 260 -8.83 6.97 16.28
N VAL A 261 -9.22 6.77 15.02
CA VAL A 261 -10.62 6.44 14.65
C VAL A 261 -11.05 5.13 15.31
N GLN A 262 -10.21 4.09 15.26
CA GLN A 262 -10.48 2.81 15.91
C GLN A 262 -10.65 2.96 17.44
N SER A 263 -9.84 3.79 18.08
CA SER A 263 -9.99 4.08 19.52
C SER A 263 -11.36 4.70 19.84
N ASN A 264 -11.88 5.57 18.98
CA ASN A 264 -13.24 6.13 19.13
C ASN A 264 -14.31 5.04 18.93
N ILE A 265 -14.16 4.13 17.97
CA ILE A 265 -15.09 3.00 17.79
C ILE A 265 -15.09 2.12 19.04
N ASN A 266 -13.92 1.83 19.60
CA ASN A 266 -13.78 0.99 20.79
C ASN A 266 -14.52 1.57 22.01
N SER A 267 -14.71 2.90 22.09
CA SER A 267 -15.46 3.53 23.17
C SER A 267 -16.96 3.22 23.18
N PHE A 268 -17.48 2.65 22.10
CA PHE A 268 -18.88 2.20 21.96
C PHE A 268 -19.09 0.74 22.40
N GLY A 269 -18.04 0.06 22.85
CA GLY A 269 -18.13 -1.28 23.42
C GLY A 269 -17.63 -2.40 22.52
N ALA A 270 -17.57 -3.60 23.09
CA ALA A 270 -16.97 -4.76 22.43
C ALA A 270 -17.71 -5.20 21.15
N GLN A 271 -19.04 -5.09 21.14
CA GLN A 271 -19.87 -5.45 19.98
C GLN A 271 -19.62 -4.52 18.80
N ALA A 272 -19.51 -3.20 19.05
CA ALA A 272 -19.16 -2.21 18.03
C ALA A 272 -17.74 -2.47 17.49
N MET A 273 -16.78 -2.76 18.37
CA MET A 273 -15.41 -3.09 17.97
C MET A 273 -15.38 -4.34 17.10
N ALA A 274 -16.09 -5.40 17.45
CA ALA A 274 -16.16 -6.64 16.70
C ALA A 274 -16.84 -6.45 15.34
N GLY A 275 -17.97 -5.74 15.28
CA GLY A 275 -18.71 -5.46 14.06
C GLY A 275 -17.91 -4.61 13.05
N CYS A 276 -17.30 -3.53 13.53
CA CYS A 276 -16.42 -2.70 12.70
C CYS A 276 -15.15 -3.45 12.27
N GLY A 277 -14.62 -4.32 13.14
CA GLY A 277 -13.49 -5.19 12.78
C GLY A 277 -13.84 -6.17 11.66
N ALA A 278 -15.03 -6.79 11.71
CA ALA A 278 -15.52 -7.64 10.64
C ALA A 278 -15.70 -6.87 9.32
N TYR A 279 -16.31 -5.68 9.39
CA TYR A 279 -16.44 -4.81 8.22
C TYR A 279 -15.07 -4.44 7.62
N SER A 280 -14.08 -4.10 8.43
CA SER A 280 -12.73 -3.76 7.95
C SER A 280 -12.07 -4.88 7.14
N LYS A 281 -12.36 -6.16 7.46
CA LYS A 281 -11.90 -7.30 6.66
C LYS A 281 -12.56 -7.34 5.29
N VAL A 282 -13.86 -7.03 5.23
CA VAL A 282 -14.62 -6.94 3.97
C VAL A 282 -14.16 -5.73 3.15
N GLU A 283 -13.99 -4.58 3.78
CA GLU A 283 -13.52 -3.34 3.16
C GLU A 283 -12.14 -3.50 2.51
N GLY A 284 -11.25 -4.31 3.09
CA GLY A 284 -9.93 -4.61 2.54
C GLY A 284 -9.99 -5.09 1.08
N PHE A 285 -11.04 -5.82 0.69
CA PHE A 285 -11.24 -6.23 -0.71
C PHE A 285 -11.69 -5.08 -1.61
N ALA A 286 -12.44 -4.10 -1.08
CA ALA A 286 -12.84 -2.91 -1.83
C ALA A 286 -11.65 -2.00 -2.15
N PHE A 287 -10.63 -1.99 -1.31
CA PHE A 287 -9.41 -1.22 -1.54
C PHE A 287 -8.54 -1.77 -2.68
N LEU A 288 -8.70 -3.04 -3.08
CA LEU A 288 -7.86 -3.64 -4.11
C LEU A 288 -7.93 -2.93 -5.47
N PRO A 289 -9.11 -2.68 -6.07
CA PRO A 289 -9.18 -1.94 -7.32
C PRO A 289 -8.71 -0.49 -7.16
N VAL A 290 -8.99 0.14 -6.01
CA VAL A 290 -8.61 1.52 -5.72
C VAL A 290 -7.09 1.69 -5.74
N THR A 291 -6.38 0.83 -5.02
CA THR A 291 -4.92 0.89 -4.91
C THR A 291 -4.21 0.49 -6.19
N CYS A 292 -4.69 -0.55 -6.90
CA CYS A 292 -4.04 -0.99 -8.13
C CYS A 292 -4.13 0.05 -9.25
N PHE A 293 -5.27 0.72 -9.42
CA PHE A 293 -5.40 1.78 -10.42
C PHE A 293 -4.62 3.04 -10.03
N SER A 294 -4.55 3.38 -8.73
CA SER A 294 -3.70 4.48 -8.26
C SER A 294 -2.22 4.26 -8.59
N MET A 295 -1.72 3.04 -8.35
CA MET A 295 -0.34 2.67 -8.70
C MET A 295 -0.12 2.64 -10.23
N ALA A 296 -1.06 2.06 -10.97
CA ALA A 296 -0.99 2.01 -12.43
C ALA A 296 -0.99 3.41 -13.05
N LEU A 297 -1.82 4.33 -12.54
CA LEU A 297 -1.86 5.72 -12.96
C LEU A 297 -0.56 6.46 -12.64
N ALA A 298 0.04 6.24 -11.47
CA ALA A 298 1.31 6.87 -11.12
C ALA A 298 2.41 6.49 -12.13
N THR A 299 2.53 5.21 -12.47
CA THR A 299 3.51 4.72 -13.45
C THR A 299 3.18 5.17 -14.87
N PHE A 300 1.92 5.03 -15.30
CA PHE A 300 1.47 5.41 -16.62
C PHE A 300 1.70 6.90 -16.89
N VAL A 301 1.27 7.76 -15.97
CA VAL A 301 1.42 9.20 -16.08
C VAL A 301 2.90 9.58 -16.11
N SER A 302 3.71 9.00 -15.22
CA SER A 302 5.14 9.32 -15.16
C SER A 302 5.88 8.93 -16.43
N GLN A 303 5.63 7.72 -16.98
CA GLN A 303 6.23 7.30 -18.25
C GLN A 303 5.82 8.19 -19.43
N ASN A 304 4.53 8.55 -19.53
CA ASN A 304 4.04 9.37 -20.64
C ASN A 304 4.44 10.85 -20.50
N VAL A 305 4.61 11.37 -19.29
CA VAL A 305 5.24 12.68 -19.06
C VAL A 305 6.70 12.66 -19.50
N GLY A 306 7.46 11.61 -19.12
CA GLY A 306 8.83 11.43 -19.60
C GLY A 306 8.92 11.33 -21.13
N ALA A 307 7.99 10.62 -21.75
CA ALA A 307 7.91 10.48 -23.22
C ALA A 307 7.38 11.73 -23.95
N GLY A 308 7.02 12.79 -23.23
CA GLY A 308 6.49 14.01 -23.84
C GLY A 308 5.13 13.86 -24.54
N GLN A 309 4.24 13.03 -23.98
CA GLN A 309 2.95 12.70 -24.58
C GLN A 309 1.75 13.20 -23.72
N PRO A 310 1.51 14.54 -23.65
CA PRO A 310 0.48 15.11 -22.77
C PRO A 310 -0.95 14.65 -23.09
N ASP A 311 -1.27 14.44 -24.36
CA ASP A 311 -2.61 13.97 -24.74
C ASP A 311 -2.85 12.54 -24.30
N ARG A 312 -1.80 11.70 -24.33
CA ARG A 312 -1.87 10.35 -23.84
C ARG A 312 -2.00 10.33 -22.31
N VAL A 313 -1.32 11.24 -21.61
CA VAL A 313 -1.50 11.47 -20.15
C VAL A 313 -2.96 11.77 -19.86
N ARG A 314 -3.58 12.77 -20.54
CA ARG A 314 -5.00 13.13 -20.33
C ARG A 314 -5.95 11.96 -20.57
N LYS A 315 -5.75 11.20 -21.66
CA LYS A 315 -6.57 10.01 -21.94
C LYS A 315 -6.42 8.93 -20.85
N GLY A 316 -5.19 8.69 -20.38
CA GLY A 316 -4.93 7.71 -19.34
C GLY A 316 -5.51 8.12 -17.98
N MET A 317 -5.39 9.40 -17.61
CA MET A 317 -5.99 9.94 -16.39
C MET A 317 -7.51 9.70 -16.38
N LYS A 318 -8.21 10.08 -17.46
CA LYS A 318 -9.67 9.89 -17.58
C LYS A 318 -10.05 8.41 -17.53
N PHE A 319 -9.41 7.57 -18.34
CA PHE A 319 -9.73 6.15 -18.43
C PHE A 319 -9.45 5.41 -17.10
N GLY A 320 -8.25 5.57 -16.54
CA GLY A 320 -7.87 4.86 -15.32
C GLY A 320 -8.70 5.28 -14.11
N THR A 321 -9.01 6.58 -13.98
CA THR A 321 -9.89 7.07 -12.92
C THR A 321 -11.31 6.53 -13.09
N LEU A 322 -11.86 6.56 -14.31
CA LEU A 322 -13.20 6.02 -14.58
C LEU A 322 -13.28 4.52 -14.24
N CYS A 323 -12.30 3.72 -14.69
CA CYS A 323 -12.27 2.30 -14.37
C CYS A 323 -12.19 2.04 -12.86
N SER A 324 -11.35 2.78 -12.15
CA SER A 324 -11.23 2.64 -10.69
C SER A 324 -12.52 2.98 -9.97
N VAL A 325 -13.14 4.09 -10.33
CA VAL A 325 -14.41 4.55 -9.75
C VAL A 325 -15.53 3.55 -10.00
N LEU A 326 -15.68 3.09 -11.25
CA LEU A 326 -16.71 2.11 -11.59
C LEU A 326 -16.50 0.77 -10.85
N MET A 327 -15.26 0.27 -10.81
CA MET A 327 -14.97 -0.98 -10.10
C MET A 327 -15.18 -0.84 -8.58
N ALA A 328 -14.77 0.29 -8.00
CA ALA A 328 -14.97 0.55 -6.59
C ALA A 328 -16.46 0.63 -6.24
N GLU A 329 -17.27 1.25 -7.09
CA GLU A 329 -18.72 1.36 -6.86
C GLU A 329 -19.44 0.02 -7.06
N ILE A 330 -19.03 -0.80 -8.04
CA ILE A 330 -19.57 -2.16 -8.21
C ILE A 330 -19.28 -3.01 -6.95
N VAL A 331 -18.07 -2.94 -6.43
CA VAL A 331 -17.71 -3.63 -5.18
C VAL A 331 -18.47 -3.03 -3.99
N GLY A 332 -18.60 -1.69 -3.93
CA GLY A 332 -19.37 -0.98 -2.92
C GLY A 332 -20.84 -1.38 -2.90
N ALA A 333 -21.50 -1.42 -4.07
CA ALA A 333 -22.87 -1.91 -4.20
C ALA A 333 -23.01 -3.38 -3.75
N GLY A 334 -22.03 -4.22 -4.09
CA GLY A 334 -21.96 -5.60 -3.61
C GLY A 334 -21.84 -5.69 -2.09
N ILE A 335 -20.96 -4.89 -1.47
CA ILE A 335 -20.82 -4.84 -0.02
C ILE A 335 -22.10 -4.28 0.63
N TYR A 336 -22.67 -3.22 0.08
CA TYR A 336 -23.92 -2.66 0.59
C TYR A 336 -25.03 -3.70 0.67
N THR A 337 -25.26 -4.44 -0.43
CA THR A 337 -26.34 -5.43 -0.53
C THR A 337 -26.07 -6.71 0.25
N LEU A 338 -24.82 -7.18 0.27
CA LEU A 338 -24.44 -8.44 0.87
C LEU A 338 -23.87 -8.31 2.30
N SER A 339 -23.77 -7.08 2.84
CA SER A 339 -23.16 -6.82 4.16
C SER A 339 -23.70 -7.68 5.29
N PRO A 340 -25.03 -7.95 5.43
CA PRO A 340 -25.51 -8.80 6.51
C PRO A 340 -24.94 -10.22 6.44
N TRP A 341 -24.83 -10.77 5.22
CA TRP A 341 -24.26 -12.10 5.00
C TRP A 341 -22.73 -12.11 5.16
N LEU A 342 -22.05 -11.11 4.58
CA LEU A 342 -20.58 -10.99 4.64
C LEU A 342 -20.10 -10.82 6.09
N ILE A 343 -20.76 -9.97 6.87
CA ILE A 343 -20.40 -9.71 8.27
C ILE A 343 -20.85 -10.88 9.14
N GLY A 344 -22.02 -11.48 8.86
CA GLY A 344 -22.52 -12.67 9.52
C GLY A 344 -21.62 -13.91 9.36
N ALA A 345 -20.75 -13.93 8.36
CA ALA A 345 -19.73 -14.98 8.25
C ALA A 345 -18.62 -14.87 9.32
N PHE A 346 -18.44 -13.68 9.93
CA PHE A 346 -17.45 -13.44 11.00
C PHE A 346 -18.04 -13.56 12.41
N SER A 347 -19.35 -13.28 12.58
CA SER A 347 -20.02 -13.36 13.88
C SER A 347 -21.49 -13.75 13.71
N ARG A 348 -22.02 -14.50 14.67
CA ARG A 348 -23.45 -14.84 14.72
C ARG A 348 -24.26 -13.93 15.66
N GLU A 349 -23.60 -13.00 16.35
CA GLU A 349 -24.24 -12.09 17.28
C GLU A 349 -24.96 -10.97 16.53
N PRO A 350 -26.29 -10.78 16.73
CA PRO A 350 -27.08 -9.80 15.99
C PRO A 350 -26.56 -8.37 16.13
N ASP A 351 -26.13 -7.97 17.34
CA ASP A 351 -25.62 -6.62 17.60
C ASP A 351 -24.30 -6.36 16.88
N VAL A 352 -23.40 -7.35 16.83
CA VAL A 352 -22.13 -7.28 16.08
C VAL A 352 -22.41 -7.08 14.59
N ILE A 353 -23.36 -7.87 14.04
CA ILE A 353 -23.77 -7.76 12.64
C ILE A 353 -24.36 -6.37 12.37
N ALA A 354 -25.23 -5.88 13.28
CA ALA A 354 -25.86 -4.57 13.12
C ALA A 354 -24.85 -3.43 13.01
N PHE A 355 -23.84 -3.39 13.89
CA PHE A 355 -22.78 -2.35 13.82
C PHE A 355 -21.97 -2.43 12.53
N GLY A 356 -21.57 -3.61 12.09
CA GLY A 356 -20.81 -3.76 10.85
C GLY A 356 -21.63 -3.42 9.61
N VAL A 357 -22.91 -3.80 9.57
CA VAL A 357 -23.86 -3.46 8.48
C VAL A 357 -24.11 -1.96 8.46
N GLN A 358 -24.29 -1.31 9.62
CA GLN A 358 -24.44 0.13 9.70
C GLN A 358 -23.24 0.87 9.10
N GLN A 359 -22.01 0.44 9.42
CA GLN A 359 -20.80 1.01 8.83
C GLN A 359 -20.73 0.77 7.32
N ALA A 360 -21.02 -0.45 6.87
CA ALA A 360 -21.06 -0.80 5.45
C ALA A 360 -22.05 0.08 4.68
N HIS A 361 -23.28 0.22 5.18
CA HIS A 361 -24.31 1.05 4.56
C HIS A 361 -23.97 2.55 4.54
N THR A 362 -23.17 3.01 5.50
CA THR A 362 -22.74 4.42 5.53
C THR A 362 -21.60 4.69 4.55
N ALA A 363 -20.65 3.75 4.38
CA ALA A 363 -19.41 4.01 3.66
C ALA A 363 -19.41 3.46 2.22
N ALA A 364 -20.06 2.31 1.95
CA ALA A 364 -19.87 1.56 0.72
C ALA A 364 -20.29 2.31 -0.55
N LEU A 365 -21.37 3.08 -0.51
CA LEU A 365 -21.85 3.88 -1.65
C LEU A 365 -21.00 5.13 -1.95
N PHE A 366 -20.00 5.41 -1.12
CA PHE A 366 -19.05 6.50 -1.32
C PHE A 366 -17.66 6.02 -1.74
N TYR A 367 -17.49 4.74 -2.08
CA TYR A 367 -16.22 4.22 -2.57
C TYR A 367 -15.77 4.83 -3.89
N CYS A 368 -16.70 5.36 -4.70
CA CYS A 368 -16.38 6.17 -5.87
C CYS A 368 -15.51 7.38 -5.51
N LEU A 369 -15.79 8.07 -4.40
CA LEU A 369 -15.02 9.24 -3.93
C LEU A 369 -13.65 8.81 -3.38
N LEU A 370 -13.60 7.68 -2.66
CA LEU A 370 -12.36 7.08 -2.22
C LEU A 370 -11.45 6.74 -3.41
N ALA A 371 -12.00 6.05 -4.41
CA ALA A 371 -11.29 5.66 -5.63
C ALA A 371 -10.80 6.88 -6.42
N PHE A 372 -11.65 7.89 -6.56
CA PHE A 372 -11.30 9.15 -7.21
C PHE A 372 -10.14 9.84 -6.50
N SER A 373 -10.19 9.99 -5.18
CA SER A 373 -9.12 10.62 -4.39
C SER A 373 -7.78 9.87 -4.52
N HIS A 374 -7.81 8.54 -4.46
CA HIS A 374 -6.59 7.72 -4.63
C HIS A 374 -6.02 7.80 -6.05
N CYS A 375 -6.87 7.80 -7.08
CA CYS A 375 -6.45 7.99 -8.47
C CYS A 375 -5.82 9.36 -8.67
N CYS A 376 -6.43 10.41 -8.14
CA CYS A 376 -5.87 11.77 -8.19
C CYS A 376 -4.50 11.84 -7.50
N ALA A 377 -4.35 11.19 -6.34
CA ALA A 377 -3.06 11.09 -5.67
C ALA A 377 -2.02 10.35 -6.52
N GLY A 378 -2.40 9.26 -7.19
CA GLY A 378 -1.54 8.54 -8.13
C GLY A 378 -1.12 9.41 -9.32
N ILE A 379 -2.07 10.10 -9.93
CA ILE A 379 -1.83 11.05 -11.03
C ILE A 379 -0.85 12.14 -10.62
N LEU A 380 -1.06 12.79 -9.48
CA LEU A 380 -0.21 13.87 -8.99
C LEU A 380 1.21 13.41 -8.68
N ARG A 381 1.35 12.18 -8.11
CA ARG A 381 2.68 11.55 -7.97
C ARG A 381 3.34 11.33 -9.33
N GLY A 382 2.61 10.80 -10.31
CA GLY A 382 3.09 10.61 -11.68
C GLY A 382 3.49 11.92 -12.38
N LEU A 383 2.80 13.02 -12.10
CA LEU A 383 3.15 14.36 -12.57
C LEU A 383 4.37 14.97 -11.85
N GLY A 384 4.88 14.32 -10.77
CA GLY A 384 6.01 14.81 -9.98
C GLY A 384 5.63 15.79 -8.89
N ARG A 385 4.39 15.76 -8.41
CA ARG A 385 3.86 16.64 -7.36
C ARG A 385 3.38 15.83 -6.13
N PRO A 386 4.25 15.04 -5.47
CA PRO A 386 3.85 14.14 -4.39
C PRO A 386 3.44 14.86 -3.11
N VAL A 387 3.89 16.09 -2.91
CA VAL A 387 3.56 16.89 -1.72
C VAL A 387 2.07 17.26 -1.69
N VAL A 388 1.46 17.50 -2.86
CA VAL A 388 0.04 17.89 -2.93
C VAL A 388 -0.88 16.81 -2.36
N PRO A 389 -0.85 15.54 -2.84
CA PRO A 389 -1.67 14.49 -2.26
C PRO A 389 -1.34 14.22 -0.79
N MET A 390 -0.07 14.33 -0.38
CA MET A 390 0.30 14.24 1.03
C MET A 390 -0.44 15.31 1.84
N MET A 391 -0.35 16.58 1.47
CA MET A 391 -0.97 17.67 2.21
C MET A 391 -2.50 17.56 2.25
N VAL A 392 -3.15 17.28 1.10
CA VAL A 392 -4.61 17.10 1.06
C VAL A 392 -5.05 15.98 1.99
N MET A 393 -4.39 14.81 1.92
CA MET A 393 -4.78 13.67 2.76
C MET A 393 -4.45 13.90 4.24
N LEU A 394 -3.31 14.53 4.59
CA LEU A 394 -3.01 14.88 5.98
C LEU A 394 -4.02 15.86 6.58
N MET A 395 -4.36 16.90 5.81
CA MET A 395 -5.29 17.91 6.33
C MET A 395 -6.74 17.38 6.41
N ILE A 396 -7.18 16.63 5.39
CA ILE A 396 -8.58 16.21 5.31
C ILE A 396 -8.81 14.84 5.98
N TRP A 397 -8.01 13.83 5.67
CA TRP A 397 -8.25 12.48 6.18
C TRP A 397 -7.71 12.27 7.60
N CYS A 398 -6.79 13.11 8.05
CA CYS A 398 -6.26 13.03 9.42
C CYS A 398 -6.79 14.21 10.25
N ALA A 399 -6.33 15.43 10.03
CA ALA A 399 -6.67 16.55 10.89
C ALA A 399 -8.19 16.82 10.92
N LEU A 400 -8.84 17.04 9.77
CA LEU A 400 -10.26 17.32 9.72
C LEU A 400 -11.10 16.14 10.24
N ARG A 401 -10.76 14.89 9.89
CA ARG A 401 -11.50 13.70 10.35
C ARG A 401 -11.46 13.57 11.87
N ILE A 402 -10.27 13.69 12.46
CA ILE A 402 -10.09 13.59 13.92
C ILE A 402 -10.83 14.74 14.61
N THR A 403 -10.68 15.96 14.11
CA THR A 403 -11.38 17.15 14.66
C THR A 403 -12.89 16.99 14.59
N TYR A 404 -13.43 16.57 13.42
CA TYR A 404 -14.86 16.31 13.24
C TYR A 404 -15.38 15.26 14.24
N ILE A 405 -14.69 14.10 14.33
CA ILE A 405 -15.10 13.03 15.26
C ILE A 405 -15.08 13.55 16.70
N THR A 406 -13.99 14.18 17.12
CA THR A 406 -13.81 14.65 18.52
C THR A 406 -14.86 15.69 18.90
N ILE A 407 -15.08 16.70 18.05
CA ILE A 407 -16.06 17.76 18.32
C ILE A 407 -17.48 17.21 18.29
N THR A 408 -17.82 16.46 17.23
CA THR A 408 -19.22 16.01 17.05
C THR A 408 -19.62 14.97 18.11
N LEU A 409 -18.70 14.06 18.51
CA LEU A 409 -18.98 13.10 19.60
C LEU A 409 -19.19 13.77 20.95
N HIS A 410 -18.67 14.98 21.17
CA HIS A 410 -18.95 15.74 22.39
C HIS A 410 -20.42 16.16 22.48
N PHE A 411 -21.06 16.47 21.34
CA PHE A 411 -22.47 16.89 21.28
C PHE A 411 -23.43 15.73 20.98
N ILE A 412 -23.02 14.79 20.13
CA ILE A 412 -23.86 13.68 19.64
C ILE A 412 -23.09 12.37 19.87
N ARG A 413 -23.40 11.67 20.96
CA ARG A 413 -22.73 10.40 21.31
C ARG A 413 -23.36 9.23 20.53
N ALA A 414 -23.11 9.19 19.21
CA ALA A 414 -23.60 8.15 18.32
C ALA A 414 -22.45 7.63 17.43
N ILE A 415 -22.36 6.32 17.26
CA ILE A 415 -21.30 5.69 16.43
C ILE A 415 -21.39 6.09 14.96
N SER A 416 -22.59 6.43 14.49
CA SER A 416 -22.81 6.94 13.14
C SER A 416 -21.98 8.20 12.83
N VAL A 417 -21.66 9.02 13.84
CA VAL A 417 -20.76 10.17 13.68
C VAL A 417 -19.39 9.71 13.17
N VAL A 418 -18.86 8.63 13.74
CA VAL A 418 -17.56 8.07 13.33
C VAL A 418 -17.65 7.53 11.91
N PHE A 419 -18.73 6.85 11.54
CA PHE A 419 -18.92 6.30 10.22
C PHE A 419 -19.06 7.37 9.14
N TRP A 420 -19.82 8.45 9.40
CA TRP A 420 -19.98 9.56 8.47
C TRP A 420 -18.70 10.40 8.26
N ALA A 421 -17.72 10.28 9.14
CA ALA A 421 -16.43 10.94 8.97
C ALA A 421 -15.70 10.50 7.68
N TYR A 422 -15.91 9.25 7.22
CA TYR A 422 -15.29 8.72 6.01
C TYR A 422 -15.88 9.36 4.74
N PRO A 423 -17.21 9.27 4.46
CA PRO A 423 -17.82 9.94 3.31
C PRO A 423 -17.54 11.45 3.27
N LEU A 424 -17.63 12.13 4.43
CA LEU A 424 -17.35 13.55 4.53
C LEU A 424 -15.95 13.91 4.05
N THR A 425 -14.95 13.21 4.58
CA THR A 425 -13.54 13.49 4.24
C THR A 425 -13.20 13.07 2.82
N TRP A 426 -13.78 11.99 2.30
CA TRP A 426 -13.62 11.59 0.90
C TRP A 426 -14.24 12.60 -0.06
N SER A 427 -15.42 13.14 0.28
CA SER A 427 -16.08 14.17 -0.52
C SER A 427 -15.25 15.45 -0.61
N ILE A 428 -14.78 15.98 0.51
CA ILE A 428 -13.98 17.20 0.56
C ILE A 428 -12.66 17.02 -0.18
N SER A 429 -11.96 15.89 0.05
CA SER A 429 -10.70 15.60 -0.65
C SER A 429 -10.91 15.44 -2.16
N SER A 430 -12.02 14.83 -2.60
CA SER A 430 -12.35 14.69 -4.02
C SER A 430 -12.56 16.03 -4.70
N VAL A 431 -13.26 16.96 -4.05
CA VAL A 431 -13.46 18.32 -4.58
C VAL A 431 -12.13 19.06 -4.71
N LEU A 432 -11.28 19.00 -3.67
CA LEU A 432 -9.96 19.64 -3.69
C LEU A 432 -9.05 19.04 -4.78
N PHE A 433 -9.04 17.73 -4.92
CA PHE A 433 -8.26 17.06 -5.97
C PHE A 433 -8.78 17.39 -7.37
N ALA A 434 -10.10 17.40 -7.57
CA ALA A 434 -10.69 17.78 -8.84
C ALA A 434 -10.29 19.21 -9.22
N TRP A 435 -10.47 20.16 -8.29
CA TRP A 435 -10.07 21.54 -8.49
C TRP A 435 -8.58 21.65 -8.85
N TYR A 436 -7.71 21.00 -8.09
CA TYR A 436 -6.27 21.08 -8.32
C TYR A 436 -5.86 20.47 -9.67
N ILE A 437 -6.40 19.30 -10.05
CA ILE A 437 -6.05 18.63 -11.32
C ILE A 437 -6.53 19.45 -12.53
N LEU A 438 -7.70 20.10 -12.44
CA LEU A 438 -8.20 20.95 -13.51
C LEU A 438 -7.31 22.17 -13.78
N HIS A 439 -6.66 22.70 -12.73
CA HIS A 439 -5.76 23.85 -12.83
C HIS A 439 -4.27 23.47 -12.92
N CYS A 440 -3.94 22.18 -12.85
CA CYS A 440 -2.57 21.70 -12.87
C CYS A 440 -2.07 21.51 -14.31
N PRO A 441 -1.07 22.28 -14.77
CA PRO A 441 -0.49 22.06 -16.08
C PRO A 441 0.26 20.71 -16.12
N ILE A 442 0.06 19.96 -17.21
CA ILE A 442 0.86 18.76 -17.48
C ILE A 442 2.24 19.24 -17.94
N PRO A 443 3.34 18.76 -17.34
CA PRO A 443 4.68 19.15 -17.73
C PRO A 443 4.92 18.87 -19.22
N GLN A 444 5.49 19.87 -19.93
CA GLN A 444 5.86 19.71 -21.34
C GLN A 444 7.27 19.05 -21.48
N PRO A 445 7.55 18.39 -22.63
CA PRO A 445 8.85 17.82 -22.91
C PRO A 445 9.94 18.91 -22.86
N GLY A 446 11.08 18.62 -22.21
CA GLY A 446 12.21 19.54 -22.08
C GLY A 446 12.21 20.41 -20.82
N GLY A 447 11.13 20.50 -20.09
CA GLY A 447 11.16 21.02 -18.72
C GLY A 447 11.85 20.00 -17.82
N GLY A 448 13.10 20.24 -17.44
CA GLY A 448 13.79 19.49 -16.38
C GLY A 448 12.86 19.30 -15.20
N ALA A 449 13.07 18.24 -14.39
CA ALA A 449 12.31 18.05 -13.16
C ALA A 449 12.08 19.43 -12.52
N PRO A 450 10.83 19.80 -12.17
CA PRO A 450 10.59 21.12 -11.61
C PRO A 450 11.59 21.30 -10.47
N ALA A 451 12.53 22.23 -10.67
CA ALA A 451 13.39 22.65 -9.58
C ALA A 451 12.43 23.04 -8.47
N VAL A 452 12.49 22.36 -7.34
CA VAL A 452 11.80 22.79 -6.14
C VAL A 452 12.28 24.22 -5.91
N LYS A 453 11.46 25.19 -6.33
CA LYS A 453 11.64 26.55 -5.82
C LYS A 453 11.39 26.42 -4.32
N ALA A 454 12.47 26.68 -3.60
CA ALA A 454 12.51 26.71 -2.16
C ALA A 454 11.43 27.65 -1.59
#